data_07c810f3dc889e0ef9fdb896959cb4c7
#
_entry.id   07c810f3dc889e0ef9fdb896959cb4c7
#
_cell.length_a   1.000
_cell.length_b   1.000
_cell.length_c   1.000
_cell.angle_alpha   90.00
_cell.angle_beta   90.00
_cell.angle_gamma   90.00
#
_symmetry.space_group_name_H-M   'P 1'
#
loop_
_entity.id
_entity.type
_entity.pdbx_description
1 polymer ?
#
loop_
_entity_poly.entity_id
_entity_poly.type
_entity_poly.pdbx_seq_one_letter_code
_entity_poly.pdbx_strand_id
1 'polypeptide(L)'
;MVRQRMTGKQRREQLIAIGRSLFAERGFEGTSVEEIAMRAGVSKPVVYEHFGGKEGLYAVVIDREMTRLEHTITEALRTGRSRARVEQAVIALLTYVEDETDGFQILVRDTQPGVGRGYSTLLNDAVAQVSHLLGHAFTRSGLDPDTAILYGQALVGMVSMTAQWWLDQRENDDAFSKETVAAHIVNLCWKGLGGMEKNPRLTSIDAPPVRLGSDKPPQPNPSAADAASPTSANPEAAGLTSTNNTTK
;
A
#
# COMPACT_ATOMS: atom_id res chain seq x y z
N MET A 1 -21.13 40.26 -21.51
CA MET A 1 -21.06 39.33 -20.39
C MET A 1 -19.77 39.52 -19.64
N VAL A 2 -19.82 39.99 -18.40
CA VAL A 2 -18.62 40.21 -17.57
C VAL A 2 -18.13 38.83 -17.14
N ARG A 3 -16.95 38.44 -17.64
CA ARG A 3 -16.28 37.16 -17.25
C ARG A 3 -15.85 37.28 -15.77
N GLN A 4 -16.62 36.68 -14.88
CA GLN A 4 -16.34 36.71 -13.43
C GLN A 4 -14.95 36.10 -13.18
N ARG A 5 -14.04 36.89 -12.62
CA ARG A 5 -12.67 36.46 -12.35
C ARG A 5 -12.68 35.43 -11.23
N MET A 6 -12.19 34.20 -11.49
CA MET A 6 -12.07 33.18 -10.48
C MET A 6 -11.20 33.63 -9.29
N THR A 7 -11.61 33.26 -8.09
CA THR A 7 -10.76 33.41 -6.90
C THR A 7 -9.58 32.45 -6.94
N GLY A 8 -8.51 32.74 -6.19
CA GLY A 8 -7.35 31.85 -6.09
C GLY A 8 -7.72 30.43 -5.66
N LYS A 9 -8.69 30.29 -4.71
CA LYS A 9 -9.22 28.98 -4.28
C LYS A 9 -9.91 28.24 -5.42
N GLN A 10 -10.78 28.91 -6.17
CA GLN A 10 -11.46 28.31 -7.32
C GLN A 10 -10.47 27.89 -8.41
N ARG A 11 -9.44 28.72 -8.66
CA ARG A 11 -8.37 28.39 -9.59
C ARG A 11 -7.58 27.17 -9.18
N ARG A 12 -7.25 27.06 -7.89
CA ARG A 12 -6.57 25.90 -7.33
C ARG A 12 -7.38 24.61 -7.53
N GLU A 13 -8.68 24.64 -7.25
CA GLU A 13 -9.57 23.48 -7.45
C GLU A 13 -9.69 23.12 -8.94
N GLN A 14 -9.79 24.09 -9.83
CA GLN A 14 -9.80 23.85 -11.27
C GLN A 14 -8.52 23.14 -11.75
N LEU A 15 -7.35 23.61 -11.30
CA LEU A 15 -6.08 23.01 -11.65
C LEU A 15 -5.95 21.56 -11.13
N ILE A 16 -6.46 21.29 -9.93
CA ILE A 16 -6.47 19.94 -9.38
C ILE A 16 -7.37 19.02 -10.22
N ALA A 17 -8.57 19.46 -10.59
CA ALA A 17 -9.48 18.66 -11.41
C ALA A 17 -8.88 18.36 -12.80
N ILE A 18 -8.24 19.34 -13.43
CA ILE A 18 -7.57 19.17 -14.73
C ILE A 18 -6.35 18.26 -14.60
N GLY A 19 -5.53 18.46 -13.56
CA GLY A 19 -4.38 17.62 -13.29
C GLY A 19 -4.79 16.15 -13.07
N ARG A 20 -5.85 15.93 -12.29
CA ARG A 20 -6.43 14.60 -12.06
C ARG A 20 -6.78 13.91 -13.38
N SER A 21 -7.54 14.55 -14.25
CA SER A 21 -7.91 13.97 -15.55
C SER A 21 -6.69 13.67 -16.42
N LEU A 22 -5.73 14.60 -16.51
CA LEU A 22 -4.51 14.41 -17.30
C LEU A 22 -3.62 13.27 -16.77
N PHE A 23 -3.46 13.18 -15.46
CA PHE A 23 -2.68 12.10 -14.85
C PHE A 23 -3.36 10.74 -15.01
N ALA A 24 -4.68 10.67 -14.98
CA ALA A 24 -5.41 9.44 -15.28
C ALA A 24 -5.23 9.01 -16.74
N GLU A 25 -5.37 9.96 -17.69
CA GLU A 25 -5.26 9.67 -19.13
C GLU A 25 -3.84 9.24 -19.53
N ARG A 26 -2.81 9.94 -19.05
CA ARG A 26 -1.43 9.87 -19.60
C ARG A 26 -0.37 9.45 -18.60
N GLY A 27 -0.73 9.28 -17.34
CA GLY A 27 0.21 9.07 -16.26
C GLY A 27 0.99 10.33 -15.90
N PHE A 28 1.82 10.23 -14.88
CA PHE A 28 2.68 11.33 -14.43
C PHE A 28 3.68 11.76 -15.51
N GLU A 29 4.43 10.81 -16.08
CA GLU A 29 5.46 11.11 -17.07
C GLU A 29 4.90 11.71 -18.37
N GLY A 30 3.74 11.22 -18.82
CA GLY A 30 3.08 11.70 -20.04
C GLY A 30 2.41 13.07 -19.91
N THR A 31 2.38 13.67 -18.72
CA THR A 31 1.72 14.96 -18.45
C THR A 31 2.76 16.06 -18.31
N SER A 32 2.49 17.24 -18.90
CA SER A 32 3.35 18.43 -18.79
C SER A 32 2.64 19.62 -18.13
N VAL A 33 3.42 20.54 -17.53
CA VAL A 33 2.89 21.81 -16.97
C VAL A 33 2.24 22.65 -18.07
N GLU A 34 2.80 22.59 -19.29
CA GLU A 34 2.27 23.27 -20.48
C GLU A 34 0.85 22.86 -20.78
N GLU A 35 0.61 21.57 -20.78
CA GLU A 35 -0.68 21.00 -21.08
C GLU A 35 -1.72 21.27 -20.00
N ILE A 36 -1.31 21.16 -18.71
CA ILE A 36 -2.15 21.55 -17.57
C ILE A 36 -2.57 23.00 -17.69
N ALA A 37 -1.61 23.91 -17.95
CA ALA A 37 -1.88 25.35 -18.11
C ALA A 37 -2.81 25.63 -19.30
N MET A 38 -2.57 24.97 -20.45
CA MET A 38 -3.38 25.10 -21.66
C MET A 38 -4.83 24.65 -21.41
N ARG A 39 -5.05 23.46 -20.83
CA ARG A 39 -6.41 22.98 -20.50
C ARG A 39 -7.13 23.85 -19.47
N ALA A 40 -6.38 24.44 -18.53
CA ALA A 40 -6.92 25.34 -17.53
C ALA A 40 -7.19 26.76 -18.05
N GLY A 41 -6.72 27.10 -19.26
CA GLY A 41 -6.79 28.46 -19.81
C GLY A 41 -6.00 29.49 -19.00
N VAL A 42 -4.84 29.07 -18.48
CA VAL A 42 -3.92 29.90 -17.68
C VAL A 42 -2.50 29.87 -18.25
N SER A 43 -1.63 30.77 -17.76
CA SER A 43 -0.20 30.70 -18.05
C SER A 43 0.52 29.71 -17.13
N LYS A 44 1.66 29.16 -17.58
CA LYS A 44 2.52 28.27 -16.76
C LYS A 44 2.87 28.84 -15.38
N PRO A 45 3.25 30.13 -15.23
CA PRO A 45 3.53 30.72 -13.92
C PRO A 45 2.41 30.53 -12.90
N VAL A 46 1.14 30.49 -13.33
CA VAL A 46 0.00 30.27 -12.42
C VAL A 46 0.02 28.85 -11.84
N VAL A 47 0.42 27.84 -12.62
CA VAL A 47 0.56 26.47 -12.11
C VAL A 47 1.70 26.40 -11.10
N TYR A 48 2.84 27.05 -11.40
CA TYR A 48 3.97 27.10 -10.48
C TYR A 48 3.64 27.84 -9.18
N GLU A 49 2.88 28.96 -9.27
CA GLU A 49 2.43 29.72 -8.09
C GLU A 49 1.58 28.88 -7.13
N HIS A 50 0.69 28.04 -7.66
CA HIS A 50 -0.22 27.25 -6.86
C HIS A 50 0.37 25.94 -6.34
N PHE A 51 1.31 25.32 -7.06
CA PHE A 51 1.77 23.96 -6.79
C PHE A 51 3.29 23.76 -6.86
N GLY A 52 4.05 24.75 -7.28
CA GLY A 52 5.49 24.60 -7.47
C GLY A 52 5.89 23.80 -8.70
N GLY A 53 4.90 23.30 -9.49
CA GLY A 53 5.13 22.49 -10.69
C GLY A 53 4.20 21.29 -10.80
N LYS A 54 4.56 20.36 -11.71
CA LYS A 54 3.82 19.13 -11.97
C LYS A 54 3.83 18.19 -10.75
N GLU A 55 4.98 18.06 -10.12
CA GLU A 55 5.24 17.23 -8.95
C GLU A 55 4.35 17.62 -7.77
N GLY A 56 4.28 18.92 -7.48
CA GLY A 56 3.44 19.41 -6.39
C GLY A 56 1.94 19.27 -6.67
N LEU A 57 1.51 19.45 -7.92
CA LEU A 57 0.13 19.20 -8.31
C LEU A 57 -0.21 17.70 -8.19
N TYR A 58 0.69 16.82 -8.66
CA TYR A 58 0.51 15.37 -8.58
C TYR A 58 0.41 14.90 -7.13
N ALA A 59 1.31 15.37 -6.26
CA ALA A 59 1.28 15.05 -4.83
C ALA A 59 -0.06 15.43 -4.18
N VAL A 60 -0.63 16.60 -4.52
CA VAL A 60 -1.94 17.03 -4.02
C VAL A 60 -3.07 16.16 -4.56
N VAL A 61 -3.00 15.74 -5.82
CA VAL A 61 -3.99 14.84 -6.42
C VAL A 61 -3.95 13.48 -5.73
N ILE A 62 -2.77 12.86 -5.60
CA ILE A 62 -2.58 11.59 -4.90
C ILE A 62 -3.12 11.67 -3.46
N ASP A 63 -2.73 12.67 -2.69
CA ASP A 63 -3.15 12.84 -1.29
C ASP A 63 -4.69 12.91 -1.16
N ARG A 64 -5.35 13.62 -2.07
CA ARG A 64 -6.82 13.72 -2.10
C ARG A 64 -7.50 12.38 -2.43
N GLU A 65 -7.01 11.68 -3.44
CA GLU A 65 -7.57 10.39 -3.82
C GLU A 65 -7.34 9.33 -2.74
N MET A 66 -6.16 9.32 -2.12
CA MET A 66 -5.86 8.48 -0.96
C MET A 66 -6.82 8.75 0.21
N THR A 67 -6.98 10.01 0.58
CA THR A 67 -7.89 10.42 1.66
C THR A 67 -9.33 10.02 1.37
N ARG A 68 -9.79 10.18 0.14
CA ARG A 68 -11.13 9.80 -0.29
C ARG A 68 -11.35 8.30 -0.19
N LEU A 69 -10.43 7.49 -0.74
CA LEU A 69 -10.53 6.03 -0.70
C LEU A 69 -10.45 5.51 0.74
N GLU A 70 -9.50 6.01 1.55
CA GLU A 70 -9.36 5.65 2.96
C GLU A 70 -10.65 5.94 3.74
N HIS A 71 -11.23 7.12 3.55
CA HIS A 71 -12.50 7.49 4.18
C HIS A 71 -13.63 6.55 3.76
N THR A 72 -13.75 6.26 2.46
CA THR A 72 -14.78 5.36 1.92
C THR A 72 -14.71 3.97 2.54
N ILE A 73 -13.53 3.37 2.62
CA ILE A 73 -13.32 2.05 3.22
C ILE A 73 -13.54 2.08 4.73
N THR A 74 -13.01 3.09 5.42
CA THR A 74 -13.14 3.21 6.87
C THR A 74 -14.62 3.34 7.29
N GLU A 75 -15.38 4.17 6.61
CA GLU A 75 -16.82 4.31 6.90
C GLU A 75 -17.58 3.00 6.64
N ALA A 76 -17.27 2.29 5.56
CA ALA A 76 -17.90 1.01 5.27
C ALA A 76 -17.61 -0.06 6.34
N LEU A 77 -16.43 -0.03 6.98
CA LEU A 77 -16.06 -0.97 8.03
C LEU A 77 -16.61 -0.64 9.43
N ARG A 78 -17.16 0.58 9.64
CA ARG A 78 -17.64 1.03 10.96
C ARG A 78 -18.95 0.38 11.39
N THR A 79 -19.81 0.00 10.47
CA THR A 79 -21.17 -0.46 10.76
C THR A 79 -21.37 -1.93 10.41
N GLY A 80 -22.31 -2.60 11.09
CA GLY A 80 -22.73 -3.96 10.78
C GLY A 80 -21.99 -5.06 11.55
N ARG A 81 -22.49 -6.30 11.38
CA ARG A 81 -21.88 -7.54 11.90
C ARG A 81 -20.82 -8.03 10.91
N SER A 82 -19.98 -8.96 11.33
CA SER A 82 -18.77 -9.38 10.62
C SER A 82 -18.95 -9.59 9.10
N ARG A 83 -19.96 -10.32 8.66
CA ARG A 83 -20.23 -10.53 7.23
C ARG A 83 -20.67 -9.23 6.53
N ALA A 84 -21.59 -8.49 7.14
CA ALA A 84 -22.06 -7.23 6.56
C ALA A 84 -20.94 -6.20 6.39
N ARG A 85 -19.94 -6.17 7.28
CA ARG A 85 -18.75 -5.31 7.11
C ARG A 85 -17.95 -5.68 5.87
N VAL A 86 -17.75 -6.97 5.61
CA VAL A 86 -17.05 -7.43 4.39
C VAL A 86 -17.85 -7.03 3.15
N GLU A 87 -19.17 -7.26 3.15
CA GLU A 87 -20.07 -6.86 2.07
C GLU A 87 -19.98 -5.35 1.80
N GLN A 88 -20.10 -4.54 2.85
CA GLN A 88 -20.04 -3.08 2.74
C GLN A 88 -18.66 -2.58 2.26
N ALA A 89 -17.57 -3.14 2.75
CA ALA A 89 -16.23 -2.75 2.33
C ALA A 89 -15.96 -3.08 0.86
N VAL A 90 -16.36 -4.27 0.40
CA VAL A 90 -16.21 -4.68 -1.01
C VAL A 90 -17.07 -3.80 -1.92
N ILE A 91 -18.34 -3.58 -1.58
CA ILE A 91 -19.22 -2.70 -2.36
C ILE A 91 -18.71 -1.26 -2.37
N ALA A 92 -18.22 -0.75 -1.25
CA ALA A 92 -17.68 0.61 -1.15
C ALA A 92 -16.45 0.79 -2.06
N LEU A 93 -15.53 -0.18 -2.07
CA LEU A 93 -14.37 -0.16 -2.97
C LEU A 93 -14.81 -0.18 -4.44
N LEU A 94 -15.67 -1.12 -4.82
CA LEU A 94 -16.13 -1.23 -6.22
C LEU A 94 -16.94 0.01 -6.65
N THR A 95 -17.70 0.61 -5.75
CA THR A 95 -18.41 1.88 -6.01
C THR A 95 -17.40 3.02 -6.22
N TYR A 96 -16.36 3.10 -5.38
CA TYR A 96 -15.28 4.07 -5.59
C TYR A 96 -14.59 3.88 -6.96
N VAL A 97 -14.28 2.64 -7.33
CA VAL A 97 -13.69 2.31 -8.64
C VAL A 97 -14.59 2.76 -9.79
N GLU A 98 -15.90 2.60 -9.62
CA GLU A 98 -16.91 2.98 -10.61
C GLU A 98 -17.09 4.50 -10.73
N ASP A 99 -17.28 5.18 -9.61
CA ASP A 99 -17.61 6.60 -9.57
C ASP A 99 -16.37 7.50 -9.73
N GLU A 100 -15.20 7.02 -9.29
CA GLU A 100 -13.95 7.76 -9.23
C GLU A 100 -12.84 7.07 -10.03
N THR A 101 -13.18 6.56 -11.22
CA THR A 101 -12.28 5.79 -12.10
C THR A 101 -10.92 6.44 -12.30
N ASP A 102 -10.90 7.75 -12.63
CA ASP A 102 -9.65 8.52 -12.80
C ASP A 102 -8.78 8.46 -11.54
N GLY A 103 -9.39 8.67 -10.37
CA GLY A 103 -8.68 8.64 -9.09
C GLY A 103 -8.07 7.28 -8.80
N PHE A 104 -8.83 6.21 -9.01
CA PHE A 104 -8.36 4.85 -8.81
C PHE A 104 -7.23 4.48 -9.79
N GLN A 105 -7.35 4.86 -11.08
CA GLN A 105 -6.30 4.65 -12.06
C GLN A 105 -4.99 5.34 -11.70
N ILE A 106 -5.06 6.59 -11.19
CA ILE A 106 -3.88 7.31 -10.73
C ILE A 106 -3.22 6.57 -9.57
N LEU A 107 -4.00 6.14 -8.57
CA LEU A 107 -3.49 5.45 -7.39
C LEU A 107 -2.79 4.13 -7.75
N VAL A 108 -3.42 3.31 -8.61
CA VAL A 108 -2.89 2.00 -9.01
C VAL A 108 -1.64 2.11 -9.88
N ARG A 109 -1.58 3.15 -10.75
CA ARG A 109 -0.43 3.40 -11.62
C ARG A 109 0.69 4.18 -10.94
N ASP A 110 0.49 4.63 -9.69
CA ASP A 110 1.52 5.39 -8.97
C ASP A 110 2.75 4.53 -8.70
N THR A 111 3.79 4.80 -9.48
CA THR A 111 5.10 4.16 -9.38
C THR A 111 6.19 5.12 -8.92
N GLN A 112 5.83 6.36 -8.55
CA GLN A 112 6.81 7.40 -8.19
C GLN A 112 7.35 7.20 -6.76
N PRO A 113 8.62 6.79 -6.59
CA PRO A 113 9.24 6.73 -5.27
C PRO A 113 9.39 8.15 -4.70
N GLY A 114 8.82 8.40 -3.53
CA GLY A 114 9.03 9.64 -2.80
C GLY A 114 7.94 10.71 -2.91
N VAL A 115 6.87 10.48 -3.62
CA VAL A 115 5.70 11.36 -3.66
C VAL A 115 4.67 10.92 -2.62
N GLY A 116 4.95 11.17 -1.32
CA GLY A 116 3.98 11.01 -0.26
C GLY A 116 3.51 9.57 -0.02
N ARG A 117 2.28 9.42 0.51
CA ARG A 117 1.63 8.12 0.73
C ARG A 117 1.14 7.57 -0.63
N GLY A 118 1.64 6.42 -1.05
CA GLY A 118 1.20 5.74 -2.28
C GLY A 118 0.14 4.67 -2.03
N TYR A 119 -0.40 4.08 -3.10
CA TYR A 119 -1.41 3.01 -3.04
C TYR A 119 -0.94 1.81 -2.21
N SER A 120 0.36 1.47 -2.27
CA SER A 120 0.96 0.43 -1.43
C SER A 120 0.86 0.74 0.07
N THR A 121 0.99 2.01 0.47
CA THR A 121 0.81 2.42 1.87
C THR A 121 -0.64 2.22 2.31
N LEU A 122 -1.60 2.60 1.47
CA LEU A 122 -3.02 2.38 1.74
C LEU A 122 -3.34 0.88 1.88
N LEU A 123 -2.82 0.04 0.98
CA LEU A 123 -3.01 -1.40 1.08
C LEU A 123 -2.42 -1.97 2.38
N ASN A 124 -1.23 -1.51 2.79
CA ASN A 124 -0.62 -1.93 4.05
C ASN A 124 -1.45 -1.48 5.27
N ASP A 125 -1.99 -0.26 5.26
CA ASP A 125 -2.88 0.23 6.33
C ASP A 125 -4.18 -0.59 6.38
N ALA A 126 -4.76 -0.92 5.23
CA ALA A 126 -5.93 -1.79 5.12
C ALA A 126 -5.63 -3.22 5.64
N VAL A 127 -4.47 -3.78 5.28
CA VAL A 127 -4.01 -5.08 5.81
C VAL A 127 -3.87 -5.04 7.32
N ALA A 128 -3.23 -4.01 7.88
CA ALA A 128 -3.08 -3.87 9.33
C ALA A 128 -4.44 -3.80 10.04
N GLN A 129 -5.39 -3.03 9.51
CA GLN A 129 -6.73 -2.89 10.07
C GLN A 129 -7.52 -4.20 9.99
N VAL A 130 -7.51 -4.88 8.84
CA VAL A 130 -8.19 -6.17 8.66
C VAL A 130 -7.56 -7.23 9.56
N SER A 131 -6.23 -7.30 9.65
CA SER A 131 -5.51 -8.24 10.51
C SER A 131 -5.83 -8.04 11.99
N HIS A 132 -5.94 -6.79 12.44
CA HIS A 132 -6.36 -6.47 13.80
C HIS A 132 -7.77 -6.99 14.11
N LEU A 133 -8.74 -6.76 13.21
CA LEU A 133 -10.11 -7.26 13.35
C LEU A 133 -10.16 -8.79 13.35
N LEU A 134 -9.38 -9.45 12.48
CA LEU A 134 -9.28 -10.91 12.42
C LEU A 134 -8.62 -11.49 13.66
N GLY A 135 -7.54 -10.87 14.18
CA GLY A 135 -6.86 -11.35 15.39
C GLY A 135 -7.80 -11.47 16.59
N HIS A 136 -8.66 -10.46 16.80
CA HIS A 136 -9.70 -10.56 17.82
C HIS A 136 -10.73 -11.67 17.57
N ALA A 137 -11.10 -11.90 16.31
CA ALA A 137 -12.01 -12.98 15.95
C ALA A 137 -11.36 -14.36 16.14
N PHE A 138 -10.09 -14.50 15.77
CA PHE A 138 -9.29 -15.73 15.88
C PHE A 138 -9.13 -16.14 17.34
N THR A 139 -8.74 -15.20 18.22
CA THR A 139 -8.66 -15.44 19.66
C THR A 139 -9.97 -16.03 20.21
N ARG A 140 -11.13 -15.43 19.85
CA ARG A 140 -12.44 -15.91 20.28
C ARG A 140 -12.80 -17.30 19.74
N SER A 141 -12.31 -17.66 18.56
CA SER A 141 -12.56 -18.93 17.89
C SER A 141 -11.51 -20.00 18.21
N GLY A 142 -10.50 -19.68 19.05
CA GLY A 142 -9.40 -20.57 19.40
C GLY A 142 -8.46 -20.87 18.24
N LEU A 143 -8.38 -19.94 17.27
CA LEU A 143 -7.38 -19.89 16.22
C LEU A 143 -6.18 -19.05 16.69
N ASP A 144 -5.03 -19.25 16.05
CA ASP A 144 -3.82 -18.49 16.36
C ASP A 144 -3.94 -17.04 15.83
N PRO A 145 -3.98 -16.01 16.72
CA PRO A 145 -4.13 -14.61 16.30
C PRO A 145 -2.92 -14.11 15.49
N ASP A 146 -1.73 -14.70 15.65
CA ASP A 146 -0.53 -14.29 14.91
C ASP A 146 -0.65 -14.63 13.42
N THR A 147 -1.51 -15.57 13.04
CA THR A 147 -1.80 -15.90 11.65
C THR A 147 -2.74 -14.89 10.97
N ALA A 148 -3.38 -14.00 11.71
CA ALA A 148 -4.34 -13.03 11.18
C ALA A 148 -3.73 -12.14 10.08
N ILE A 149 -2.43 -11.84 10.16
CA ILE A 149 -1.72 -11.05 9.14
C ILE A 149 -1.73 -11.74 7.77
N LEU A 150 -1.60 -13.06 7.70
CA LEU A 150 -1.63 -13.82 6.46
C LEU A 150 -3.00 -13.71 5.78
N TYR A 151 -4.05 -13.84 6.58
CA TYR A 151 -5.43 -13.70 6.09
C TYR A 151 -5.76 -12.27 5.70
N GLY A 152 -5.26 -11.28 6.44
CA GLY A 152 -5.36 -9.88 6.08
C GLY A 152 -4.73 -9.57 4.72
N GLN A 153 -3.51 -10.06 4.49
CA GLN A 153 -2.82 -9.95 3.21
C GLN A 153 -3.61 -10.62 2.07
N ALA A 154 -4.07 -11.85 2.29
CA ALA A 154 -4.82 -12.59 1.27
C ALA A 154 -6.14 -11.89 0.92
N LEU A 155 -6.91 -11.44 1.91
CA LEU A 155 -8.19 -10.78 1.70
C LEU A 155 -8.03 -9.43 0.99
N VAL A 156 -7.16 -8.57 1.48
CA VAL A 156 -6.93 -7.24 0.88
C VAL A 156 -6.36 -7.39 -0.54
N GLY A 157 -5.39 -8.29 -0.74
CA GLY A 157 -4.82 -8.56 -2.06
C GLY A 157 -5.86 -9.09 -3.04
N MET A 158 -6.68 -10.05 -2.65
CA MET A 158 -7.75 -10.59 -3.48
C MET A 158 -8.76 -9.50 -3.88
N VAL A 159 -9.24 -8.71 -2.94
CA VAL A 159 -10.24 -7.68 -3.21
C VAL A 159 -9.67 -6.58 -4.11
N SER A 160 -8.46 -6.09 -3.82
CA SER A 160 -7.83 -5.02 -4.60
C SER A 160 -7.45 -5.46 -6.02
N MET A 161 -6.89 -6.67 -6.19
CA MET A 161 -6.57 -7.19 -7.52
C MET A 161 -7.82 -7.47 -8.34
N THR A 162 -8.90 -7.96 -7.72
CA THR A 162 -10.17 -8.19 -8.43
C THR A 162 -10.81 -6.87 -8.84
N ALA A 163 -10.72 -5.83 -7.99
CA ALA A 163 -11.22 -4.50 -8.32
C ALA A 163 -10.47 -3.87 -9.51
N GLN A 164 -9.14 -4.03 -9.57
CA GLN A 164 -8.33 -3.59 -10.71
C GLN A 164 -8.73 -4.32 -12.00
N TRP A 165 -8.78 -5.65 -11.95
CA TRP A 165 -9.21 -6.46 -13.10
C TRP A 165 -10.62 -6.08 -13.57
N TRP A 166 -11.55 -5.88 -12.63
CA TRP A 166 -12.92 -5.48 -12.97
C TRP A 166 -12.97 -4.11 -13.64
N LEU A 167 -12.16 -3.15 -13.20
CA LEU A 167 -12.05 -1.85 -13.85
C LEU A 167 -11.64 -2.00 -15.32
N ASP A 168 -10.64 -2.84 -15.60
CA ASP A 168 -10.14 -3.07 -16.95
C ASP A 168 -11.20 -3.78 -17.87
N GLN A 169 -12.14 -4.52 -17.26
CA GLN A 169 -13.19 -5.23 -18.01
C GLN A 169 -14.44 -4.38 -18.27
N ARG A 170 -14.61 -3.24 -17.60
CA ARG A 170 -15.86 -2.44 -17.64
C ARG A 170 -16.19 -1.89 -19.04
N GLU A 171 -15.22 -1.76 -19.91
CA GLU A 171 -15.42 -1.32 -21.31
C GLU A 171 -16.00 -2.42 -22.20
N ASN A 172 -16.06 -3.67 -21.72
CA ASN A 172 -16.60 -4.80 -22.46
C ASN A 172 -18.11 -4.93 -22.25
N ASP A 173 -18.85 -5.25 -23.31
CA ASP A 173 -20.30 -5.43 -23.27
C ASP A 173 -20.77 -6.55 -22.31
N ASP A 174 -19.91 -7.55 -22.05
CA ASP A 174 -20.17 -8.70 -21.18
C ASP A 174 -19.61 -8.50 -19.74
N ALA A 175 -19.27 -7.29 -19.34
CA ALA A 175 -18.71 -7.03 -18.01
C ALA A 175 -19.69 -7.41 -16.89
N PHE A 176 -19.18 -8.07 -15.85
CA PHE A 176 -19.95 -8.37 -14.65
C PHE A 176 -20.40 -7.09 -13.94
N SER A 177 -21.65 -7.09 -13.45
CA SER A 177 -22.12 -6.00 -12.60
C SER A 177 -21.33 -5.92 -11.29
N LYS A 178 -21.27 -4.74 -10.70
CA LYS A 178 -20.64 -4.49 -9.41
C LYS A 178 -21.14 -5.43 -8.31
N GLU A 179 -22.45 -5.62 -8.25
CA GLU A 179 -23.12 -6.48 -7.28
C GLU A 179 -22.74 -7.95 -7.46
N THR A 180 -22.60 -8.42 -8.73
CA THR A 180 -22.16 -9.77 -9.04
C THR A 180 -20.72 -9.99 -8.56
N VAL A 181 -19.81 -9.10 -8.91
CA VAL A 181 -18.40 -9.18 -8.47
C VAL A 181 -18.31 -9.16 -6.94
N ALA A 182 -19.01 -8.22 -6.29
CA ALA A 182 -19.05 -8.14 -4.84
C ALA A 182 -19.57 -9.43 -4.20
N ALA A 183 -20.68 -9.98 -4.70
CA ALA A 183 -21.27 -11.20 -4.15
C ALA A 183 -20.29 -12.39 -4.22
N HIS A 184 -19.57 -12.56 -5.32
CA HIS A 184 -18.60 -13.64 -5.49
C HIS A 184 -17.38 -13.46 -4.60
N ILE A 185 -16.82 -12.25 -4.49
CA ILE A 185 -15.72 -11.93 -3.57
C ILE A 185 -16.15 -12.24 -2.12
N VAL A 186 -17.28 -11.71 -1.70
CA VAL A 186 -17.80 -11.88 -0.33
C VAL A 186 -18.06 -13.35 -0.02
N ASN A 187 -18.66 -14.10 -0.96
CA ASN A 187 -18.89 -15.53 -0.78
C ASN A 187 -17.59 -16.31 -0.59
N LEU A 188 -16.56 -16.01 -1.39
CA LEU A 188 -15.25 -16.65 -1.27
C LEU A 188 -14.59 -16.31 0.07
N CYS A 189 -14.52 -15.02 0.43
CA CYS A 189 -13.98 -14.57 1.72
C CYS A 189 -14.68 -15.23 2.90
N TRP A 190 -16.01 -15.20 2.90
CA TRP A 190 -16.80 -15.65 4.04
C TRP A 190 -16.77 -17.16 4.23
N LYS A 191 -16.84 -17.93 3.14
CA LYS A 191 -16.72 -19.39 3.21
C LYS A 191 -15.31 -19.83 3.55
N GLY A 192 -14.29 -19.17 3.02
CA GLY A 192 -12.90 -19.42 3.39
C GLY A 192 -12.65 -19.17 4.88
N LEU A 193 -13.06 -18.02 5.40
CA LEU A 193 -12.94 -17.70 6.83
C LEU A 193 -13.76 -18.61 7.74
N GLY A 194 -14.92 -19.08 7.27
CA GLY A 194 -15.78 -20.01 8.05
C GLY A 194 -15.26 -21.44 8.10
N GLY A 195 -14.36 -21.84 7.19
CA GLY A 195 -13.80 -23.18 7.11
C GLY A 195 -12.34 -23.28 7.55
N MET A 196 -11.80 -22.28 8.27
CA MET A 196 -10.40 -22.29 8.69
C MET A 196 -10.10 -23.39 9.71
N GLU A 197 -9.00 -24.12 9.45
CA GLU A 197 -8.45 -25.13 10.36
C GLU A 197 -7.50 -24.47 11.36
N LYS A 198 -7.44 -25.01 12.59
CA LYS A 198 -6.50 -24.54 13.64
C LYS A 198 -5.04 -24.79 13.25
N ASN A 199 -4.78 -25.89 12.56
CA ASN A 199 -3.46 -26.30 12.11
C ASN A 199 -3.55 -26.75 10.65
N PRO A 200 -3.63 -25.83 9.68
CA PRO A 200 -3.75 -26.20 8.29
C PRO A 200 -2.48 -26.93 7.82
N ARG A 201 -2.66 -28.01 7.03
CA ARG A 201 -1.58 -28.81 6.49
C ARG A 201 -1.72 -28.94 4.97
N LEU A 202 -0.58 -29.01 4.31
CA LEU A 202 -0.55 -29.38 2.91
C LEU A 202 -0.82 -30.90 2.81
N THR A 203 -1.88 -31.29 2.11
CA THR A 203 -2.28 -32.73 1.98
C THR A 203 -1.59 -33.42 0.82
N SER A 204 -1.00 -32.68 -0.12
CA SER A 204 -0.35 -33.19 -1.33
C SER A 204 1.18 -33.22 -1.25
N ILE A 205 1.75 -32.70 -0.19
CA ILE A 205 3.19 -32.56 0.01
C ILE A 205 3.49 -33.03 1.44
N ASP A 206 4.46 -33.96 1.61
CA ASP A 206 5.02 -34.34 2.91
C ASP A 206 5.84 -33.14 3.48
N ALA A 207 5.18 -32.04 3.73
CA ALA A 207 5.77 -30.87 4.38
C ALA A 207 5.50 -30.93 5.88
N PRO A 208 6.49 -30.65 6.74
CA PRO A 208 6.25 -30.52 8.17
C PRO A 208 5.22 -29.41 8.42
N PRO A 209 4.46 -29.48 9.53
CA PRO A 209 3.49 -28.46 9.88
C PRO A 209 4.19 -27.09 9.93
N VAL A 210 3.64 -26.13 9.22
CA VAL A 210 4.14 -24.74 9.24
C VAL A 210 3.83 -24.18 10.63
N ARG A 211 4.84 -24.05 11.48
CA ARG A 211 4.74 -23.29 12.73
C ARG A 211 5.13 -21.86 12.44
N LEU A 212 4.16 -20.97 12.44
CA LEU A 212 4.42 -19.54 12.48
C LEU A 212 4.65 -19.15 13.96
N GLY A 213 5.88 -18.74 14.25
CA GLY A 213 6.22 -18.05 15.49
C GLY A 213 6.57 -18.96 16.67
N SER A 214 7.83 -19.32 16.74
CA SER A 214 8.68 -19.39 17.92
C SER A 214 10.12 -19.82 17.61
N ASP A 215 10.51 -19.93 16.36
CA ASP A 215 11.94 -20.10 16.03
C ASP A 215 12.64 -18.73 16.01
N LYS A 216 12.83 -18.17 17.22
CA LYS A 216 13.96 -17.29 17.45
C LYS A 216 15.21 -18.08 17.05
N PRO A 217 16.05 -17.61 16.12
CA PRO A 217 17.26 -18.32 15.76
C PRO A 217 18.03 -18.64 17.04
N PRO A 218 18.61 -19.86 17.17
CA PRO A 218 19.35 -20.24 18.36
C PRO A 218 20.42 -19.19 18.61
N GLN A 219 20.38 -18.56 19.76
CA GLN A 219 21.45 -17.67 20.18
C GLN A 219 22.72 -18.48 20.25
N PRO A 220 23.85 -18.00 19.69
CA PRO A 220 25.11 -18.70 19.81
C PRO A 220 25.40 -18.90 21.29
N ASN A 221 25.62 -20.17 21.66
CA ASN A 221 25.91 -20.58 23.02
C ASN A 221 27.20 -19.84 23.51
N PRO A 222 27.16 -19.00 24.55
CA PRO A 222 28.32 -18.27 25.03
C PRO A 222 29.42 -19.18 25.61
N SER A 223 29.20 -20.49 25.69
CA SER A 223 30.14 -21.48 26.27
C SER A 223 31.20 -22.02 25.28
N ALA A 224 31.20 -21.61 24.02
CA ALA A 224 32.20 -22.08 23.05
C ALA A 224 33.38 -21.07 22.82
N ALA A 225 33.41 -19.95 23.54
CA ALA A 225 34.47 -18.94 23.40
C ALA A 225 35.66 -19.12 24.38
N ASP A 226 35.59 -20.11 25.29
CA ASP A 226 36.61 -20.25 26.36
C ASP A 226 37.56 -21.45 26.18
N ALA A 227 37.65 -22.06 25.00
CA ALA A 227 38.50 -23.19 24.72
C ALA A 227 39.51 -23.01 23.60
N ALA A 228 40.08 -21.80 23.43
CA ALA A 228 41.22 -21.63 22.55
C ALA A 228 42.15 -20.54 23.08
N SER A 229 42.89 -20.89 24.11
CA SER A 229 44.13 -20.22 24.46
C SER A 229 45.28 -20.97 23.79
N PRO A 230 46.11 -20.35 22.92
CA PRO A 230 47.38 -20.88 22.56
C PRO A 230 48.45 -20.40 23.51
N THR A 231 49.12 -21.36 24.06
CA THR A 231 50.35 -21.36 24.84
C THR A 231 51.47 -20.50 24.21
N SER A 232 52.14 -19.83 25.13
CA SER A 232 53.39 -19.09 25.00
C SER A 232 54.47 -19.69 24.10
N ALA A 233 55.15 -18.83 23.35
CA ALA A 233 56.60 -18.90 23.17
C ALA A 233 57.13 -17.52 22.76
N ASN A 234 57.87 -16.91 23.67
CA ASN A 234 58.96 -15.93 23.44
C ASN A 234 60.23 -16.73 23.11
N PRO A 235 61.25 -16.31 22.37
CA PRO A 235 62.08 -15.18 22.80
C PRO A 235 62.81 -14.36 21.70
N GLU A 236 63.26 -13.22 22.20
CA GLU A 236 64.56 -12.55 21.94
C GLU A 236 64.94 -12.00 20.57
N ALA A 237 65.26 -10.78 20.63
CA ALA A 237 66.54 -10.08 20.43
C ALA A 237 66.65 -9.10 19.25
N ALA A 238 67.13 -7.96 19.63
CA ALA A 238 68.01 -7.00 18.95
C ALA A 238 67.43 -6.24 17.74
N GLY A 239 67.44 -4.99 17.69
CA GLY A 239 68.35 -3.97 18.11
C GLY A 239 68.20 -2.76 17.18
N LEU A 240 68.28 -1.63 17.76
CA LEU A 240 68.97 -0.43 17.28
C LEU A 240 68.37 0.47 16.17
N THR A 241 68.19 1.66 16.63
CA THR A 241 68.53 2.99 16.11
C THR A 241 67.56 3.62 15.09
N SER A 242 66.96 4.66 15.51
CA SER A 242 67.44 6.06 15.58
C SER A 242 67.07 6.90 14.37
N THR A 243 66.59 8.03 14.72
CA THR A 243 66.63 9.37 14.16
C THR A 243 65.53 9.82 13.19
N ASN A 244 64.76 10.70 13.73
CA ASN A 244 64.74 12.17 13.46
C ASN A 244 64.28 12.62 12.05
N ASN A 245 63.31 13.40 12.03
CA ASN A 245 63.29 14.85 11.77
C ASN A 245 62.17 15.31 10.84
N THR A 246 61.28 16.08 11.40
CA THR A 246 60.95 17.50 11.12
C THR A 246 60.49 17.88 9.70
N THR A 247 59.37 18.51 9.72
CA THR A 247 58.93 19.75 9.05
C THR A 247 58.59 19.73 7.57
N LYS A 248 57.37 19.95 7.23
CA LYS A 248 56.70 21.18 6.79
C LYS A 248 55.23 20.98 6.57
#